data_3b5a4d1ea71643105778e02e9227e2c7
#
_entry.id   3b5a4d1ea71643105778e02e9227e2c7
#
_cell.length_a   1.000
_cell.length_b   1.000
_cell.length_c   1.000
_cell.angle_alpha   90.00
_cell.angle_beta   90.00
_cell.angle_gamma   90.00
#
_symmetry.space_group_name_H-M   'P 1'
#
loop_
_entity.id
_entity.type
_entity.pdbx_description
1 polymer ?
#
loop_
_entity_poly.entity_id
_entity_poly.type
_entity_poly.pdbx_seq_one_letter_code
_entity_poly.pdbx_strand_id
1 'polypeptide(L)'
;MIKQTTQQIAEILHARLFGYGNVTVTTVSTDTRQAVENGLFFALKGEKFDAHDYAEKAVEQGCVALVVERELPIAVPQIIVADTRLALGELAKWLKSTLNPKTVAMTGSSGKTTVKEMTAKILQKTADCEDEVLYTFGNLNNDLGVPMTLLRLTEQHKFAVVELGANHIGEIAYTTQIAQPDACLVNNVAPAHLEGFGSIQGVAEAKGEIYRGLKAGGAAIVNLAHYYPEWSKEIGEHSLQSFSYTGSDTDSYADFWAENVSLNLNGSTFILHAFEEEIEINLPYLGAHNVSNALAATALAMAVGASLADVKAGLEQRSQVKGRLYPVEINEHCLLIDDTYNANVDSMKSAISVLKNYPAFRILAVGDMAELGKESTQCHQEVADFAQQAGLDLIVSFGKESAVISANAQHHFTDKQTMSNFLLPIISQKIVEKQPLVLLAKGSRSQKMETLIADLCRAFHIQF
;
A
#
# COMPACT_ATOMS: atom_id res chain seq x y z
N MET A 1 -6.28 -0.60 21.27
CA MET A 1 -7.77 -0.52 21.42
C MET A 1 -8.09 0.13 22.76
N ILE A 2 -9.23 0.85 22.90
CA ILE A 2 -9.72 1.30 24.21
C ILE A 2 -10.13 0.10 25.07
N LYS A 3 -10.05 0.27 26.39
CA LYS A 3 -10.39 -0.80 27.35
C LYS A 3 -11.86 -1.17 27.25
N GLN A 4 -12.15 -2.46 27.11
CA GLN A 4 -13.50 -3.02 27.12
C GLN A 4 -13.55 -4.27 27.99
N THR A 5 -14.69 -4.54 28.62
CA THR A 5 -14.93 -5.80 29.31
C THR A 5 -15.44 -6.86 28.31
N THR A 6 -15.27 -8.14 28.63
CA THR A 6 -15.80 -9.25 27.83
C THR A 6 -17.32 -9.17 27.67
N GLN A 7 -18.05 -8.65 28.66
CA GLN A 7 -19.48 -8.40 28.59
C GLN A 7 -19.80 -7.29 27.54
N GLN A 8 -19.09 -6.16 27.58
CA GLN A 8 -19.28 -5.08 26.62
C GLN A 8 -18.99 -5.53 25.18
N ILE A 9 -17.92 -6.34 24.99
CA ILE A 9 -17.59 -6.87 23.66
C ILE A 9 -18.68 -7.83 23.17
N ALA A 10 -19.20 -8.71 24.04
CA ALA A 10 -20.30 -9.60 23.69
C ALA A 10 -21.57 -8.81 23.30
N GLU A 11 -21.88 -7.72 23.97
CA GLU A 11 -22.99 -6.82 23.64
C GLU A 11 -22.78 -6.12 22.29
N ILE A 12 -21.57 -5.58 22.03
CA ILE A 12 -21.19 -4.97 20.75
C ILE A 12 -21.36 -5.96 19.58
N LEU A 13 -20.96 -7.20 19.79
CA LEU A 13 -21.02 -8.23 18.77
C LEU A 13 -22.37 -8.99 18.72
N HIS A 14 -23.32 -8.59 19.58
CA HIS A 14 -24.62 -9.30 19.75
C HIS A 14 -24.43 -10.82 19.94
N ALA A 15 -23.41 -11.20 20.73
CA ALA A 15 -22.90 -12.55 20.86
C ALA A 15 -23.21 -13.15 22.25
N ARG A 16 -23.19 -14.49 22.34
CA ARG A 16 -23.31 -15.19 23.62
C ARG A 16 -21.95 -15.19 24.34
N LEU A 17 -21.93 -14.69 25.58
CA LEU A 17 -20.78 -14.81 26.46
C LEU A 17 -20.83 -16.11 27.25
N PHE A 18 -19.74 -16.88 27.23
CA PHE A 18 -19.50 -18.02 28.12
C PHE A 18 -18.34 -17.69 29.05
N GLY A 19 -18.56 -17.78 30.36
CA GLY A 19 -17.59 -17.42 31.38
C GLY A 19 -17.82 -16.03 31.99
N TYR A 20 -16.77 -15.40 32.48
CA TYR A 20 -16.85 -14.14 33.24
C TYR A 20 -16.98 -12.90 32.33
N GLY A 21 -17.93 -12.01 32.67
CA GLY A 21 -18.19 -10.79 31.91
C GLY A 21 -17.31 -9.58 32.24
N ASN A 22 -16.55 -9.64 33.32
CA ASN A 22 -15.78 -8.50 33.85
C ASN A 22 -14.27 -8.53 33.53
N VAL A 23 -13.84 -9.44 32.67
CA VAL A 23 -12.44 -9.49 32.24
C VAL A 23 -12.16 -8.33 31.27
N THR A 24 -11.14 -7.54 31.58
CA THR A 24 -10.76 -6.38 30.78
C THR A 24 -9.81 -6.78 29.65
N VAL A 25 -10.12 -6.34 28.45
CA VAL A 25 -9.33 -6.51 27.22
C VAL A 25 -8.79 -5.14 26.78
N THR A 26 -7.55 -5.11 26.34
CA THR A 26 -6.87 -3.88 25.84
C THR A 26 -6.26 -4.05 24.45
N THR A 27 -6.09 -5.29 24.00
CA THR A 27 -5.41 -5.63 22.75
C THR A 27 -6.19 -6.71 22.01
N VAL A 28 -6.23 -6.65 20.67
CA VAL A 28 -6.77 -7.70 19.81
C VAL A 28 -5.61 -8.46 19.15
N SER A 29 -5.72 -9.78 19.10
CA SER A 29 -4.76 -10.65 18.43
C SER A 29 -5.46 -11.67 17.52
N THR A 30 -4.84 -11.95 16.38
CA THR A 30 -5.18 -13.05 15.47
C THR A 30 -3.97 -13.98 15.25
N ASP A 31 -2.85 -13.72 15.96
CA ASP A 31 -1.58 -14.41 15.79
C ASP A 31 -1.04 -14.92 17.13
N THR A 32 -0.82 -16.22 17.24
CA THR A 32 -0.33 -16.89 18.45
C THR A 32 1.19 -16.97 18.55
N ARG A 33 1.92 -16.34 17.63
CA ARG A 33 3.40 -16.30 17.62
C ARG A 33 3.96 -15.13 18.43
N GLN A 34 3.12 -14.15 18.75
CA GLN A 34 3.50 -12.95 19.50
C GLN A 34 2.79 -12.92 20.84
N ALA A 35 3.53 -12.59 21.89
CA ALA A 35 2.95 -12.34 23.20
C ALA A 35 2.14 -11.04 23.18
N VAL A 36 1.01 -11.03 23.89
CA VAL A 36 0.15 -9.88 24.03
C VAL A 36 -0.25 -9.71 25.50
N GLU A 37 -0.51 -8.48 25.93
CA GLU A 37 -1.00 -8.21 27.27
C GLU A 37 -2.51 -7.93 27.23
N ASN A 38 -3.25 -8.64 28.09
CA ASN A 38 -4.71 -8.54 28.17
C ASN A 38 -5.40 -8.66 26.79
N GLY A 39 -4.96 -9.66 26.00
CA GLY A 39 -5.39 -9.88 24.63
C GLY A 39 -6.78 -10.50 24.50
N LEU A 40 -7.51 -10.10 23.47
CA LEU A 40 -8.69 -10.78 22.94
C LEU A 40 -8.26 -11.53 21.67
N PHE A 41 -8.28 -12.83 21.67
CA PHE A 41 -7.92 -13.65 20.51
C PHE A 41 -9.12 -13.93 19.64
N PHE A 42 -9.04 -13.61 18.36
CA PHE A 42 -10.01 -14.02 17.35
C PHE A 42 -9.56 -15.32 16.69
N ALA A 43 -10.26 -16.40 16.92
CA ALA A 43 -9.98 -17.70 16.31
C ALA A 43 -10.48 -17.74 14.86
N LEU A 44 -9.72 -17.15 13.95
CA LEU A 44 -10.06 -17.06 12.54
C LEU A 44 -9.94 -18.43 11.85
N LYS A 45 -10.90 -18.74 10.98
CA LYS A 45 -10.89 -19.93 10.15
C LYS A 45 -10.43 -19.59 8.74
N GLY A 46 -9.34 -20.19 8.30
CA GLY A 46 -8.81 -20.09 6.95
C GLY A 46 -9.11 -21.34 6.12
N GLU A 47 -8.74 -21.32 4.84
CA GLU A 47 -8.94 -22.46 3.93
C GLU A 47 -8.13 -23.70 4.34
N LYS A 48 -6.97 -23.53 4.94
CA LYS A 48 -6.00 -24.60 5.24
C LYS A 48 -5.81 -24.88 6.73
N PHE A 49 -6.32 -24.01 7.61
CA PHE A 49 -6.17 -24.15 9.05
C PHE A 49 -7.36 -23.55 9.80
N ASP A 50 -7.61 -24.02 11.03
CA ASP A 50 -8.59 -23.46 11.94
C ASP A 50 -7.88 -22.93 13.19
N ALA A 51 -7.94 -21.61 13.42
CA ALA A 51 -7.26 -21.00 14.56
C ALA A 51 -7.87 -21.36 15.92
N HIS A 52 -9.05 -21.98 15.96
CA HIS A 52 -9.60 -22.55 17.18
C HIS A 52 -8.67 -23.62 17.79
N ASP A 53 -7.92 -24.36 16.97
CA ASP A 53 -6.96 -25.37 17.39
C ASP A 53 -5.72 -24.76 18.10
N TYR A 54 -5.54 -23.44 17.99
CA TYR A 54 -4.43 -22.69 18.60
C TYR A 54 -4.88 -21.79 19.76
N ALA A 55 -6.13 -21.89 20.19
CA ALA A 55 -6.69 -21.02 21.24
C ALA A 55 -6.00 -21.19 22.60
N GLU A 56 -5.57 -22.40 23.00
CA GLU A 56 -4.77 -22.60 24.20
C GLU A 56 -3.44 -21.84 24.13
N LYS A 57 -2.76 -21.92 22.98
CA LYS A 57 -1.52 -21.19 22.76
C LYS A 57 -1.72 -19.66 22.79
N ALA A 58 -2.86 -19.15 22.32
CA ALA A 58 -3.18 -17.73 22.45
C ALA A 58 -3.28 -17.30 23.93
N VAL A 59 -3.88 -18.14 24.77
CA VAL A 59 -3.96 -17.89 26.23
C VAL A 59 -2.57 -17.92 26.87
N GLU A 60 -1.71 -18.86 26.49
CA GLU A 60 -0.32 -18.91 26.95
C GLU A 60 0.48 -17.65 26.55
N GLN A 61 0.12 -17.03 25.44
CA GLN A 61 0.72 -15.77 24.94
C GLN A 61 0.11 -14.51 25.56
N GLY A 62 -0.81 -14.63 26.54
CA GLY A 62 -1.35 -13.50 27.29
C GLY A 62 -2.75 -13.06 26.86
N CYS A 63 -3.44 -13.81 26.01
CA CYS A 63 -4.87 -13.58 25.74
C CYS A 63 -5.69 -13.99 26.95
N VAL A 64 -6.56 -13.10 27.40
CA VAL A 64 -7.44 -13.28 28.57
C VAL A 64 -8.87 -13.60 28.21
N ALA A 65 -9.20 -13.55 26.91
CA ALA A 65 -10.52 -13.89 26.37
C ALA A 65 -10.40 -14.31 24.90
N LEU A 66 -11.41 -15.04 24.40
CA LEU A 66 -11.46 -15.56 23.04
C LEU A 66 -12.75 -15.13 22.35
N VAL A 67 -12.69 -14.88 21.03
CA VAL A 67 -13.84 -14.83 20.12
C VAL A 67 -13.76 -16.07 19.26
N VAL A 68 -14.80 -16.91 19.33
CA VAL A 68 -14.82 -18.27 18.76
C VAL A 68 -16.16 -18.56 18.10
N GLU A 69 -16.21 -19.52 17.17
CA GLU A 69 -17.45 -19.98 16.53
C GLU A 69 -18.12 -21.14 17.29
N ARG A 70 -17.38 -21.79 18.18
CA ARG A 70 -17.85 -22.90 19.06
C ARG A 70 -17.19 -22.79 20.43
N GLU A 71 -17.88 -23.28 21.45
CA GLU A 71 -17.31 -23.39 22.78
C GLU A 71 -16.11 -24.34 22.79
N LEU A 72 -15.03 -23.91 23.45
CA LEU A 72 -13.79 -24.67 23.59
C LEU A 72 -13.58 -25.06 25.07
N PRO A 73 -12.93 -26.19 25.38
CA PRO A 73 -12.63 -26.61 26.75
C PRO A 73 -11.45 -25.81 27.35
N ILE A 74 -11.54 -24.47 27.35
CA ILE A 74 -10.49 -23.55 27.81
C ILE A 74 -11.08 -22.63 28.86
N ALA A 75 -10.36 -22.43 29.96
CA ALA A 75 -10.86 -21.78 31.17
C ALA A 75 -10.79 -20.25 31.16
N VAL A 76 -10.91 -19.60 29.98
CA VAL A 76 -11.04 -18.13 29.84
C VAL A 76 -12.40 -17.77 29.24
N PRO A 77 -12.91 -16.56 29.44
CA PRO A 77 -14.15 -16.12 28.81
C PRO A 77 -14.13 -16.26 27.30
N GLN A 78 -15.23 -16.73 26.73
CA GLN A 78 -15.41 -16.96 25.31
C GLN A 78 -16.64 -16.24 24.81
N ILE A 79 -16.46 -15.42 23.78
CA ILE A 79 -17.52 -14.72 23.07
C ILE A 79 -17.82 -15.55 21.83
N ILE A 80 -19.01 -16.18 21.79
CA ILE A 80 -19.37 -17.14 20.76
C ILE A 80 -20.18 -16.41 19.69
N VAL A 81 -19.62 -16.37 18.48
CA VAL A 81 -20.17 -15.69 17.30
C VAL A 81 -20.45 -16.70 16.18
N ALA A 82 -21.23 -16.30 15.18
CA ALA A 82 -21.49 -17.14 14.00
C ALA A 82 -20.30 -17.19 13.04
N ASP A 83 -19.54 -16.09 12.95
CA ASP A 83 -18.38 -15.93 12.06
C ASP A 83 -17.39 -14.98 12.73
N THR A 84 -16.19 -15.49 13.04
CA THR A 84 -15.14 -14.72 13.73
C THR A 84 -14.53 -13.61 12.85
N ARG A 85 -14.58 -13.74 11.53
CA ARG A 85 -14.07 -12.77 10.56
C ARG A 85 -15.00 -11.55 10.49
N LEU A 86 -16.31 -11.79 10.37
CA LEU A 86 -17.30 -10.72 10.43
C LEU A 86 -17.30 -10.03 11.80
N ALA A 87 -17.19 -10.78 12.89
CA ALA A 87 -17.10 -10.24 14.24
C ALA A 87 -15.89 -9.31 14.44
N LEU A 88 -14.75 -9.63 13.83
CA LEU A 88 -13.56 -8.75 13.84
C LEU A 88 -13.87 -7.42 13.15
N GLY A 89 -14.53 -7.46 12.00
CA GLY A 89 -14.97 -6.27 11.26
C GLY A 89 -15.96 -5.42 12.04
N GLU A 90 -16.97 -6.04 12.68
CA GLU A 90 -17.98 -5.35 13.49
C GLU A 90 -17.37 -4.66 14.73
N LEU A 91 -16.44 -5.32 15.41
CA LEU A 91 -15.73 -4.70 16.54
C LEU A 91 -14.89 -3.50 16.08
N ALA A 92 -14.22 -3.62 14.93
CA ALA A 92 -13.43 -2.53 14.35
C ALA A 92 -14.30 -1.35 13.93
N LYS A 93 -15.43 -1.62 13.28
CA LYS A 93 -16.42 -0.62 12.88
C LYS A 93 -17.02 0.12 14.09
N TRP A 94 -17.37 -0.62 15.14
CA TRP A 94 -17.83 -0.05 16.39
C TRP A 94 -16.79 0.90 17.00
N LEU A 95 -15.52 0.44 17.13
CA LEU A 95 -14.45 1.25 17.70
C LEU A 95 -14.21 2.53 16.90
N LYS A 96 -14.16 2.38 15.55
CA LYS A 96 -13.99 3.52 14.64
C LYS A 96 -15.12 4.53 14.76
N SER A 97 -16.37 4.06 14.83
CA SER A 97 -17.55 4.92 15.00
C SER A 97 -17.57 5.61 16.36
N THR A 98 -17.12 4.92 17.41
CA THR A 98 -17.08 5.45 18.79
C THR A 98 -16.04 6.56 18.93
N LEU A 99 -14.83 6.37 18.42
CA LEU A 99 -13.72 7.33 18.50
C LEU A 99 -13.80 8.40 17.42
N ASN A 100 -14.38 8.06 16.28
CA ASN A 100 -14.67 8.91 15.13
C ASN A 100 -13.53 9.87 14.70
N PRO A 101 -12.29 9.41 14.53
CA PRO A 101 -11.23 10.24 13.99
C PRO A 101 -11.57 10.68 12.57
N LYS A 102 -11.03 11.82 12.11
CA LYS A 102 -11.09 12.21 10.70
C LYS A 102 -10.37 11.13 9.88
N THR A 103 -11.09 10.48 8.97
CA THR A 103 -10.61 9.28 8.29
C THR A 103 -10.54 9.50 6.80
N VAL A 104 -9.41 9.17 6.20
CA VAL A 104 -9.25 9.13 4.74
C VAL A 104 -8.95 7.70 4.29
N ALA A 105 -9.47 7.34 3.11
CA ALA A 105 -9.24 6.02 2.54
C ALA A 105 -8.79 6.12 1.07
N MET A 106 -7.90 5.22 0.64
CA MET A 106 -7.46 5.14 -0.74
C MET A 106 -7.39 3.71 -1.23
N THR A 107 -7.70 3.55 -2.52
CA THR A 107 -7.44 2.34 -3.29
C THR A 107 -6.82 2.68 -4.64
N GLY A 108 -6.50 1.68 -5.45
CA GLY A 108 -5.90 1.85 -6.78
C GLY A 108 -5.14 0.59 -7.20
N SER A 109 -4.83 0.47 -8.46
CA SER A 109 -4.01 -0.62 -8.98
C SER A 109 -2.55 -0.49 -8.53
N SER A 110 -2.04 0.76 -8.49
CA SER A 110 -0.68 1.09 -8.02
C SER A 110 -0.68 2.37 -7.17
N GLY A 111 0.43 2.65 -6.49
CA GLY A 111 0.64 3.90 -5.74
C GLY A 111 -0.06 3.99 -4.38
N LYS A 112 -0.98 3.10 -4.03
CA LYS A 112 -1.73 3.13 -2.76
C LYS A 112 -0.87 3.40 -1.53
N THR A 113 0.17 2.59 -1.33
CA THR A 113 1.06 2.71 -0.18
C THR A 113 1.83 4.04 -0.19
N THR A 114 2.26 4.50 -1.37
CA THR A 114 2.94 5.80 -1.50
C THR A 114 1.99 6.94 -1.13
N VAL A 115 0.76 6.94 -1.66
CA VAL A 115 -0.28 7.94 -1.30
C VAL A 115 -0.59 7.88 0.20
N LYS A 116 -0.75 6.69 0.77
CA LYS A 116 -0.95 6.49 2.21
C LYS A 116 0.17 7.13 3.04
N GLU A 117 1.43 6.85 2.70
CA GLU A 117 2.59 7.39 3.43
C GLU A 117 2.68 8.92 3.29
N MET A 118 2.51 9.46 2.07
CA MET A 118 2.48 10.90 1.85
C MET A 118 1.35 11.57 2.64
N THR A 119 0.14 11.01 2.58
CA THR A 119 -1.03 11.52 3.33
C THR A 119 -0.78 11.48 4.83
N ALA A 120 -0.23 10.38 5.35
CA ALA A 120 0.10 10.27 6.78
C ALA A 120 1.11 11.33 7.20
N LYS A 121 2.16 11.58 6.40
CA LYS A 121 3.16 12.62 6.69
C LYS A 121 2.58 14.03 6.67
N ILE A 122 1.67 14.32 5.74
CA ILE A 122 0.97 15.61 5.70
C ILE A 122 0.14 15.76 6.98
N LEU A 123 -0.68 14.76 7.33
CA LEU A 123 -1.55 14.81 8.50
C LEU A 123 -0.76 14.82 9.83
N GLN A 124 0.44 14.26 9.87
CA GLN A 124 1.37 14.40 11.00
C GLN A 124 1.89 15.84 11.18
N LYS A 125 1.86 16.67 10.13
CA LYS A 125 2.14 18.12 10.24
C LYS A 125 0.91 18.93 10.63
N THR A 126 -0.27 18.42 10.29
CA THR A 126 -1.56 19.02 10.66
C THR A 126 -1.90 18.75 12.14
N ALA A 127 -1.48 17.58 12.65
CA ALA A 127 -1.69 17.16 14.03
C ALA A 127 -0.71 17.86 15.01
N ASP A 128 -1.07 17.93 16.28
CA ASP A 128 -0.20 18.46 17.34
C ASP A 128 0.96 17.50 17.66
N CYS A 129 0.75 16.21 17.41
CA CYS A 129 1.71 15.12 17.63
C CYS A 129 1.59 14.06 16.54
N GLU A 130 2.73 13.49 16.09
CA GLU A 130 2.74 12.44 15.04
C GLU A 130 1.93 11.19 15.45
N ASP A 131 1.91 10.86 16.75
CA ASP A 131 1.16 9.71 17.31
C ASP A 131 -0.38 9.90 17.24
N GLU A 132 -0.88 11.09 16.91
CA GLU A 132 -2.31 11.34 16.70
C GLU A 132 -2.81 10.86 15.33
N VAL A 133 -1.91 10.38 14.45
CA VAL A 133 -2.24 9.87 13.12
C VAL A 133 -2.08 8.36 13.07
N LEU A 134 -3.20 7.64 13.08
CA LEU A 134 -3.20 6.21 12.76
C LEU A 134 -3.08 6.03 11.25
N TYR A 135 -2.25 5.10 10.80
CA TYR A 135 -2.23 4.69 9.38
C TYR A 135 -2.00 3.19 9.23
N THR A 136 -2.39 2.66 8.06
CA THR A 136 -2.21 1.25 7.72
C THR A 136 -0.74 0.87 7.79
N PHE A 137 -0.42 -0.09 8.65
CA PHE A 137 0.95 -0.63 8.76
C PHE A 137 1.18 -1.73 7.71
N GLY A 138 2.31 -1.63 7.00
CA GLY A 138 2.66 -2.63 5.98
C GLY A 138 1.57 -2.79 4.92
N ASN A 139 1.12 -4.02 4.73
CA ASN A 139 0.08 -4.42 3.78
C ASN A 139 -1.24 -4.86 4.45
N LEU A 140 -1.53 -4.39 5.66
CA LEU A 140 -2.79 -4.68 6.36
C LEU A 140 -3.98 -3.94 5.72
N ASN A 141 -4.24 -4.20 4.45
CA ASN A 141 -5.18 -3.48 3.60
C ASN A 141 -6.35 -4.32 3.07
N ASN A 142 -6.41 -5.61 3.43
CA ASN A 142 -7.50 -6.52 3.07
C ASN A 142 -8.60 -6.57 4.15
N ASP A 143 -9.56 -7.47 3.98
CA ASP A 143 -10.71 -7.70 4.86
C ASP A 143 -10.37 -8.05 6.34
N LEU A 144 -9.17 -8.54 6.61
CA LEU A 144 -8.64 -8.74 7.98
C LEU A 144 -7.73 -7.59 8.40
N GLY A 145 -6.92 -7.09 7.48
CA GLY A 145 -5.92 -6.05 7.76
C GLY A 145 -6.54 -4.70 8.09
N VAL A 146 -7.62 -4.31 7.41
CA VAL A 146 -8.35 -3.06 7.70
C VAL A 146 -8.96 -3.07 9.10
N PRO A 147 -9.71 -4.10 9.54
CA PRO A 147 -10.13 -4.22 10.93
C PRO A 147 -8.99 -4.16 11.93
N MET A 148 -7.91 -4.92 11.70
CA MET A 148 -6.73 -4.92 12.59
C MET A 148 -6.06 -3.54 12.66
N THR A 149 -6.04 -2.78 11.58
CA THR A 149 -5.57 -1.40 11.58
C THR A 149 -6.44 -0.52 12.47
N LEU A 150 -7.76 -0.54 12.28
CA LEU A 150 -8.71 0.30 13.01
C LEU A 150 -8.83 -0.09 14.49
N LEU A 151 -8.63 -1.35 14.85
CA LEU A 151 -8.59 -1.81 16.25
C LEU A 151 -7.38 -1.28 17.04
N ARG A 152 -6.41 -0.67 16.38
CA ARG A 152 -5.33 0.09 17.03
C ARG A 152 -5.74 1.49 17.45
N LEU A 153 -6.91 1.99 17.06
CA LEU A 153 -7.41 3.31 17.46
C LEU A 153 -7.46 3.44 18.97
N THR A 154 -7.10 4.63 19.42
CA THR A 154 -7.20 5.11 20.80
C THR A 154 -7.81 6.51 20.81
N GLU A 155 -8.16 7.03 21.99
CA GLU A 155 -8.70 8.38 22.18
C GLU A 155 -7.74 9.51 21.73
N GLN A 156 -6.44 9.19 21.56
CA GLN A 156 -5.43 10.15 21.10
C GLN A 156 -5.47 10.40 19.59
N HIS A 157 -5.96 9.43 18.79
CA HIS A 157 -5.96 9.54 17.35
C HIS A 157 -7.01 10.55 16.85
N LYS A 158 -6.53 11.62 16.22
CA LYS A 158 -7.35 12.63 15.53
C LYS A 158 -7.60 12.27 14.07
N PHE A 159 -6.65 11.55 13.47
CA PHE A 159 -6.69 11.16 12.05
C PHE A 159 -6.48 9.65 11.88
N ALA A 160 -7.08 9.12 10.81
CA ALA A 160 -6.84 7.74 10.36
C ALA A 160 -6.67 7.71 8.83
N VAL A 161 -5.57 7.09 8.36
CA VAL A 161 -5.23 6.93 6.93
C VAL A 161 -5.29 5.45 6.59
N VAL A 162 -6.29 5.03 5.83
CA VAL A 162 -6.62 3.63 5.61
C VAL A 162 -6.42 3.24 4.16
N GLU A 163 -5.46 2.35 3.90
CA GLU A 163 -5.26 1.75 2.58
C GLU A 163 -6.23 0.58 2.39
N LEU A 164 -6.97 0.55 1.27
CA LEU A 164 -7.91 -0.52 0.92
C LEU A 164 -7.41 -1.27 -0.32
N GLY A 165 -7.08 -2.53 -0.13
CA GLY A 165 -6.71 -3.49 -1.18
C GLY A 165 -7.81 -4.51 -1.41
N ALA A 166 -7.88 -5.08 -2.63
CA ALA A 166 -8.77 -6.17 -2.97
C ALA A 166 -8.23 -7.02 -4.11
N ASN A 167 -8.65 -8.27 -4.12
CA ASN A 167 -8.47 -9.24 -5.19
C ASN A 167 -9.80 -9.60 -5.88
N HIS A 168 -10.94 -9.34 -5.23
CA HIS A 168 -12.28 -9.66 -5.75
C HIS A 168 -13.24 -8.48 -5.56
N ILE A 169 -14.28 -8.45 -6.37
CA ILE A 169 -15.42 -7.52 -6.24
C ILE A 169 -16.11 -7.77 -4.89
N GLY A 170 -16.53 -6.69 -4.21
CA GLY A 170 -17.18 -6.71 -2.90
C GLY A 170 -16.23 -6.52 -1.71
N GLU A 171 -14.92 -6.79 -1.85
CA GLU A 171 -13.97 -6.66 -0.74
C GLU A 171 -13.75 -5.20 -0.32
N ILE A 172 -13.68 -4.27 -1.28
CA ILE A 172 -13.56 -2.84 -0.97
C ILE A 172 -14.87 -2.29 -0.41
N ALA A 173 -16.04 -2.74 -0.92
CA ALA A 173 -17.33 -2.37 -0.35
C ALA A 173 -17.42 -2.75 1.13
N TYR A 174 -16.93 -3.94 1.51
CA TYR A 174 -16.88 -4.39 2.89
C TYR A 174 -15.93 -3.54 3.74
N THR A 175 -14.70 -3.37 3.30
CA THR A 175 -13.67 -2.68 4.09
C THR A 175 -13.93 -1.17 4.21
N THR A 176 -14.50 -0.52 3.18
CA THR A 176 -14.87 0.89 3.25
C THR A 176 -16.06 1.14 4.18
N GLN A 177 -17.01 0.19 4.30
CA GLN A 177 -18.11 0.27 5.28
C GLN A 177 -17.62 0.16 6.74
N ILE A 178 -16.49 -0.49 6.96
CA ILE A 178 -15.84 -0.52 8.28
C ILE A 178 -15.09 0.79 8.52
N ALA A 179 -14.33 1.25 7.52
CA ALA A 179 -13.50 2.46 7.63
C ALA A 179 -14.32 3.74 7.72
N GLN A 180 -15.49 3.82 7.06
CA GLN A 180 -16.38 5.00 7.05
C GLN A 180 -15.59 6.30 6.87
N PRO A 181 -14.92 6.51 5.71
CA PRO A 181 -14.03 7.65 5.52
C PRO A 181 -14.78 8.98 5.41
N ASP A 182 -14.13 10.07 5.81
CA ASP A 182 -14.57 11.44 5.56
C ASP A 182 -14.15 11.91 4.16
N ALA A 183 -13.09 11.33 3.59
CA ALA A 183 -12.70 11.47 2.19
C ALA A 183 -12.09 10.18 1.66
N CYS A 184 -12.33 9.87 0.40
CA CYS A 184 -11.73 8.69 -0.23
C CYS A 184 -11.43 8.90 -1.72
N LEU A 185 -10.49 8.10 -2.25
CA LEU A 185 -10.11 8.16 -3.65
C LEU A 185 -9.78 6.80 -4.26
N VAL A 186 -9.93 6.74 -5.58
CA VAL A 186 -9.29 5.75 -6.45
C VAL A 186 -8.09 6.41 -7.13
N ASN A 187 -6.86 5.96 -6.78
CA ASN A 187 -5.63 6.56 -7.31
C ASN A 187 -5.48 6.34 -8.82
N ASN A 188 -5.67 5.10 -9.27
CA ASN A 188 -5.63 4.72 -10.67
C ASN A 188 -6.29 3.37 -10.91
N VAL A 189 -6.60 3.10 -12.18
CA VAL A 189 -7.07 1.80 -12.69
C VAL A 189 -6.11 1.34 -13.76
N ALA A 190 -5.51 0.17 -13.56
CA ALA A 190 -4.59 -0.48 -14.49
C ALA A 190 -4.77 -2.00 -14.45
N PRO A 191 -4.31 -2.74 -15.47
CA PRO A 191 -4.31 -4.20 -15.46
C PRO A 191 -3.53 -4.75 -14.26
N ALA A 192 -4.25 -5.10 -13.20
CA ALA A 192 -3.71 -5.69 -11.98
C ALA A 192 -4.77 -6.63 -11.39
N HIS A 193 -4.33 -7.78 -10.85
CA HIS A 193 -5.22 -8.80 -10.28
C HIS A 193 -6.33 -9.26 -11.26
N LEU A 194 -6.01 -9.32 -12.58
CA LEU A 194 -6.97 -9.66 -13.63
C LEU A 194 -7.58 -11.06 -13.44
N GLU A 195 -6.86 -11.96 -12.81
CA GLU A 195 -7.36 -13.29 -12.47
C GLU A 195 -8.58 -13.22 -11.55
N GLY A 196 -8.61 -12.30 -10.58
CA GLY A 196 -9.72 -12.12 -9.64
C GLY A 196 -10.82 -11.19 -10.15
N PHE A 197 -10.48 -10.17 -10.93
CA PHE A 197 -11.44 -9.16 -11.43
C PHE A 197 -11.97 -9.45 -12.84
N GLY A 198 -11.34 -10.37 -13.58
CA GLY A 198 -11.75 -10.79 -14.91
C GLY A 198 -11.41 -9.81 -16.04
N SER A 199 -11.43 -8.52 -15.81
CA SER A 199 -11.16 -7.48 -16.80
C SER A 199 -10.77 -6.14 -16.16
N ILE A 200 -10.24 -5.20 -16.95
CA ILE A 200 -9.97 -3.83 -16.48
C ILE A 200 -11.25 -3.11 -16.00
N GLN A 201 -12.39 -3.40 -16.64
CA GLN A 201 -13.69 -2.88 -16.20
C GLN A 201 -14.06 -3.45 -14.82
N GLY A 202 -13.81 -4.74 -14.58
CA GLY A 202 -13.98 -5.36 -13.25
C GLY A 202 -13.04 -4.75 -12.19
N VAL A 203 -11.81 -4.39 -12.58
CA VAL A 203 -10.90 -3.62 -11.69
C VAL A 203 -11.49 -2.26 -11.35
N ALA A 204 -12.03 -1.54 -12.34
CA ALA A 204 -12.64 -0.23 -12.12
C ALA A 204 -13.89 -0.32 -11.23
N GLU A 205 -14.75 -1.32 -11.45
CA GLU A 205 -15.93 -1.59 -10.63
C GLU A 205 -15.55 -1.86 -9.17
N ALA A 206 -14.64 -2.81 -8.94
CA ALA A 206 -14.20 -3.15 -7.59
C ALA A 206 -13.57 -1.97 -6.85
N LYS A 207 -12.78 -1.13 -7.54
CA LYS A 207 -12.16 0.04 -6.90
C LYS A 207 -13.16 1.15 -6.62
N GLY A 208 -14.15 1.37 -7.52
CA GLY A 208 -15.23 2.32 -7.32
C GLY A 208 -16.10 2.03 -6.09
N GLU A 209 -16.12 0.79 -5.59
CA GLU A 209 -16.80 0.42 -4.35
C GLU A 209 -16.37 1.26 -3.14
N ILE A 210 -15.19 1.89 -3.18
CA ILE A 210 -14.70 2.72 -2.08
C ILE A 210 -15.65 3.88 -1.75
N TYR A 211 -16.37 4.39 -2.74
CA TYR A 211 -17.30 5.50 -2.54
C TYR A 211 -18.57 5.10 -1.78
N ARG A 212 -18.92 3.79 -1.74
CA ARG A 212 -20.10 3.28 -1.00
C ARG A 212 -20.03 3.45 0.51
N GLY A 213 -18.83 3.56 1.07
CA GLY A 213 -18.62 3.70 2.51
C GLY A 213 -18.36 5.14 2.95
N LEU A 214 -18.40 6.10 2.03
CA LEU A 214 -18.15 7.50 2.32
C LEU A 214 -19.22 8.05 3.28
N LYS A 215 -18.81 8.76 4.31
CA LYS A 215 -19.77 9.40 5.26
C LYS A 215 -20.59 10.47 4.55
N ALA A 216 -21.80 10.71 5.02
CA ALA A 216 -22.62 11.82 4.56
C ALA A 216 -21.85 13.15 4.67
N GLY A 217 -21.82 13.91 3.57
CA GLY A 217 -21.02 15.13 3.45
C GLY A 217 -19.52 14.93 3.26
N GLY A 218 -19.07 13.69 3.10
CA GLY A 218 -17.68 13.37 2.79
C GLY A 218 -17.26 13.73 1.36
N ALA A 219 -15.96 13.80 1.10
CA ALA A 219 -15.39 14.14 -0.20
C ALA A 219 -15.02 12.89 -1.02
N ALA A 220 -15.63 12.74 -2.18
CA ALA A 220 -15.23 11.78 -3.20
C ALA A 220 -14.15 12.42 -4.09
N ILE A 221 -12.95 11.86 -4.09
CA ILE A 221 -11.83 12.40 -4.86
C ILE A 221 -11.56 11.47 -6.03
N VAL A 222 -11.43 12.04 -7.24
CA VAL A 222 -11.22 11.29 -8.49
C VAL A 222 -9.96 11.75 -9.20
N ASN A 223 -9.25 10.79 -9.80
CA ASN A 223 -8.19 11.05 -10.75
C ASN A 223 -8.81 11.22 -12.15
N LEU A 224 -8.74 12.40 -12.75
CA LEU A 224 -9.36 12.66 -14.05
C LEU A 224 -8.79 11.78 -15.16
N ALA A 225 -7.52 11.39 -15.09
CA ALA A 225 -6.89 10.48 -16.05
C ALA A 225 -7.42 9.03 -15.96
N HIS A 226 -8.06 8.67 -14.84
CA HIS A 226 -8.55 7.32 -14.55
C HIS A 226 -9.99 7.32 -14.03
N TYR A 227 -10.78 8.33 -14.40
CA TYR A 227 -12.17 8.42 -13.99
C TYR A 227 -13.08 7.52 -14.85
N TYR A 228 -13.95 6.79 -14.19
CA TYR A 228 -14.97 5.94 -14.82
C TYR A 228 -16.35 6.54 -14.54
N PRO A 229 -17.15 6.90 -15.56
CA PRO A 229 -18.46 7.54 -15.40
C PRO A 229 -19.43 6.74 -14.53
N GLU A 230 -19.30 5.42 -14.48
CA GLU A 230 -20.12 4.54 -13.67
C GLU A 230 -20.01 4.82 -12.17
N TRP A 231 -18.88 5.37 -11.73
CA TRP A 231 -18.66 5.74 -10.32
C TRP A 231 -19.57 6.87 -9.85
N SER A 232 -20.15 7.65 -10.77
CA SER A 232 -21.10 8.71 -10.43
C SER A 232 -22.29 8.20 -9.62
N LYS A 233 -22.70 6.94 -9.80
CA LYS A 233 -23.77 6.30 -9.03
C LYS A 233 -23.36 6.06 -7.57
N GLU A 234 -22.11 5.65 -7.36
CA GLU A 234 -21.55 5.37 -6.03
C GLU A 234 -21.20 6.67 -5.30
N ILE A 235 -20.75 7.68 -6.03
CA ILE A 235 -20.45 9.02 -5.51
C ILE A 235 -21.75 9.74 -5.11
N GLY A 236 -22.80 9.63 -5.90
CA GLY A 236 -24.10 10.21 -5.58
C GLY A 236 -24.05 11.73 -5.34
N GLU A 237 -24.53 12.17 -4.17
CA GLU A 237 -24.60 13.60 -3.75
C GLU A 237 -23.37 14.05 -2.95
N HIS A 238 -22.31 13.21 -2.84
CA HIS A 238 -21.09 13.60 -2.14
C HIS A 238 -20.35 14.73 -2.86
N SER A 239 -19.58 15.52 -2.10
CA SER A 239 -18.69 16.52 -2.67
C SER A 239 -17.68 15.85 -3.60
N LEU A 240 -17.65 16.22 -4.86
CA LEU A 240 -16.70 15.71 -5.83
C LEU A 240 -15.51 16.66 -5.93
N GLN A 241 -14.31 16.13 -5.76
CA GLN A 241 -13.04 16.80 -5.98
C GLN A 241 -12.21 15.98 -6.95
N SER A 242 -11.29 16.64 -7.65
CA SER A 242 -10.52 16.01 -8.71
C SER A 242 -9.03 16.36 -8.64
N PHE A 243 -8.18 15.43 -9.06
CA PHE A 243 -6.78 15.70 -9.30
C PHE A 243 -6.35 15.18 -10.68
N SER A 244 -5.33 15.80 -11.27
CA SER A 244 -4.76 15.36 -12.54
C SER A 244 -3.28 15.72 -12.65
N TYR A 245 -2.52 14.80 -13.24
CA TYR A 245 -1.17 15.06 -13.74
C TYR A 245 -0.91 14.12 -14.93
N THR A 246 -1.05 14.64 -16.12
CA THR A 246 -0.75 13.95 -17.39
C THR A 246 0.36 14.63 -18.17
N GLY A 247 0.79 15.82 -17.72
CA GLY A 247 1.70 16.71 -18.45
C GLY A 247 1.03 17.47 -19.60
N SER A 248 -0.30 17.59 -19.55
CA SER A 248 -1.14 18.28 -20.53
C SER A 248 -1.75 19.55 -19.95
N ASP A 249 -2.03 20.55 -20.79
CA ASP A 249 -2.72 21.79 -20.39
C ASP A 249 -4.11 21.51 -19.78
N THR A 250 -4.70 20.34 -20.04
CA THR A 250 -5.99 19.93 -19.46
C THR A 250 -5.90 19.57 -17.97
N ASP A 251 -4.71 19.39 -17.42
CA ASP A 251 -4.54 19.12 -15.97
C ASP A 251 -5.08 20.26 -15.11
N SER A 252 -5.04 21.52 -15.61
CA SER A 252 -5.58 22.69 -14.93
C SER A 252 -7.11 22.71 -14.77
N TYR A 253 -7.83 21.76 -15.33
CA TYR A 253 -9.27 21.57 -15.08
C TYR A 253 -9.56 20.82 -13.79
N ALA A 254 -8.55 20.23 -13.16
CA ALA A 254 -8.67 19.57 -11.86
C ALA A 254 -8.58 20.58 -10.71
N ASP A 255 -9.16 20.24 -9.57
CA ASP A 255 -9.03 21.01 -8.34
C ASP A 255 -7.60 20.99 -7.78
N PHE A 256 -6.89 19.86 -8.01
CA PHE A 256 -5.48 19.67 -7.64
C PHE A 256 -4.67 19.25 -8.87
N TRP A 257 -3.66 20.04 -9.21
CA TRP A 257 -2.81 19.77 -10.37
C TRP A 257 -1.39 20.31 -10.18
N ALA A 258 -0.47 19.94 -11.08
CA ALA A 258 0.93 20.33 -10.98
C ALA A 258 1.41 21.03 -12.26
N GLU A 259 2.15 22.10 -12.09
CA GLU A 259 2.73 22.91 -13.15
C GLU A 259 4.26 22.98 -13.02
N ASN A 260 4.94 23.24 -14.12
CA ASN A 260 6.40 23.42 -14.16
C ASN A 260 7.19 22.25 -13.57
N VAL A 261 6.74 21.03 -13.83
CA VAL A 261 7.34 19.81 -13.27
C VAL A 261 8.73 19.57 -13.83
N SER A 262 9.73 19.60 -12.97
CA SER A 262 11.13 19.26 -13.27
C SER A 262 11.51 17.98 -12.52
N LEU A 263 11.87 16.93 -13.28
CA LEU A 263 12.32 15.66 -12.73
C LEU A 263 13.84 15.66 -12.61
N ASN A 264 14.35 15.18 -11.48
CA ASN A 264 15.78 15.04 -11.23
C ASN A 264 16.12 13.72 -10.53
N LEU A 265 17.40 13.46 -10.28
CA LEU A 265 17.87 12.19 -9.68
C LEU A 265 17.49 12.01 -8.21
N ASN A 266 17.01 13.05 -7.54
CA ASN A 266 16.63 13.02 -6.13
C ASN A 266 15.11 13.15 -5.92
N GLY A 267 14.34 13.37 -7.02
CA GLY A 267 12.91 13.56 -6.95
C GLY A 267 12.35 14.47 -8.03
N SER A 268 11.43 15.34 -7.67
CA SER A 268 10.85 16.33 -8.59
C SER A 268 10.58 17.66 -7.88
N THR A 269 10.60 18.75 -8.66
CA THR A 269 10.18 20.09 -8.21
C THR A 269 9.03 20.54 -9.10
N PHE A 270 7.97 21.08 -8.52
CA PHE A 270 6.78 21.55 -9.25
C PHE A 270 6.00 22.58 -8.44
N ILE A 271 5.16 23.36 -9.12
CA ILE A 271 4.14 24.19 -8.47
C ILE A 271 2.88 23.32 -8.33
N LEU A 272 2.44 23.11 -7.11
CA LEU A 272 1.19 22.44 -6.77
C LEU A 272 0.10 23.51 -6.68
N HIS A 273 -0.96 23.33 -7.47
CA HIS A 273 -2.19 24.10 -7.40
C HIS A 273 -3.25 23.31 -6.63
N ALA A 274 -3.93 23.98 -5.71
CA ALA A 274 -5.02 23.45 -4.91
C ALA A 274 -6.14 24.49 -4.81
N PHE A 275 -7.19 24.35 -5.60
CA PHE A 275 -8.23 25.36 -5.80
C PHE A 275 -7.63 26.70 -6.25
N GLU A 276 -7.80 27.76 -5.47
CA GLU A 276 -7.28 29.12 -5.75
C GLU A 276 -5.87 29.37 -5.18
N GLU A 277 -5.29 28.37 -4.50
CA GLU A 277 -4.00 28.50 -3.85
C GLU A 277 -2.91 27.71 -4.59
N GLU A 278 -1.64 28.14 -4.47
CA GLU A 278 -0.50 27.44 -5.06
C GLU A 278 0.71 27.43 -4.13
N ILE A 279 1.57 26.43 -4.28
CA ILE A 279 2.81 26.32 -3.52
C ILE A 279 3.86 25.51 -4.28
N GLU A 280 5.12 25.92 -4.21
CA GLU A 280 6.24 25.14 -4.75
C GLU A 280 6.55 23.94 -3.83
N ILE A 281 6.68 22.75 -4.42
CA ILE A 281 7.00 21.50 -3.76
C ILE A 281 8.33 20.94 -4.30
N ASN A 282 9.22 20.55 -3.36
CA ASN A 282 10.43 19.78 -3.63
C ASN A 282 10.18 18.34 -3.15
N LEU A 283 9.61 17.50 -4.01
CA LEU A 283 9.19 16.15 -3.69
C LEU A 283 10.36 15.16 -3.77
N PRO A 284 10.85 14.57 -2.67
CA PRO A 284 11.99 13.64 -2.69
C PRO A 284 11.56 12.20 -3.03
N TYR A 285 10.79 12.05 -4.11
CA TYR A 285 10.30 10.78 -4.63
C TYR A 285 10.57 10.72 -6.13
N LEU A 286 11.17 9.62 -6.57
CA LEU A 286 11.59 9.41 -7.95
C LEU A 286 10.41 9.18 -8.91
N GLY A 287 10.45 9.80 -10.08
CA GLY A 287 9.53 9.52 -11.18
C GLY A 287 8.25 10.37 -11.19
N ALA A 288 7.81 10.70 -12.39
CA ALA A 288 6.65 11.54 -12.67
C ALA A 288 5.34 11.04 -12.02
N HIS A 289 5.16 9.71 -11.92
CA HIS A 289 3.99 9.11 -11.27
C HIS A 289 3.86 9.51 -9.79
N ASN A 290 4.97 9.87 -9.12
CA ASN A 290 4.91 10.34 -7.75
C ASN A 290 4.44 11.79 -7.61
N VAL A 291 4.46 12.58 -8.68
CA VAL A 291 3.76 13.89 -8.72
C VAL A 291 2.25 13.64 -8.61
N SER A 292 1.70 12.72 -9.40
CA SER A 292 0.27 12.34 -9.30
C SER A 292 -0.08 11.77 -7.91
N ASN A 293 0.79 10.92 -7.33
CA ASN A 293 0.60 10.42 -5.96
C ASN A 293 0.61 11.54 -4.90
N ALA A 294 1.45 12.57 -5.09
CA ALA A 294 1.49 13.74 -4.22
C ALA A 294 0.21 14.58 -4.30
N LEU A 295 -0.35 14.77 -5.51
CA LEU A 295 -1.64 15.44 -5.69
C LEU A 295 -2.78 14.66 -5.01
N ALA A 296 -2.80 13.33 -5.18
CA ALA A 296 -3.76 12.45 -4.51
C ALA A 296 -3.68 12.57 -2.98
N ALA A 297 -2.46 12.57 -2.43
CA ALA A 297 -2.24 12.73 -1.00
C ALA A 297 -2.65 14.12 -0.49
N THR A 298 -2.37 15.16 -1.27
CA THR A 298 -2.79 16.53 -0.99
C THR A 298 -4.31 16.64 -0.91
N ALA A 299 -5.02 16.13 -1.92
CA ALA A 299 -6.48 16.16 -1.96
C ALA A 299 -7.10 15.45 -0.75
N LEU A 300 -6.61 14.26 -0.39
CA LEU A 300 -7.08 13.53 0.81
C LEU A 300 -6.83 14.32 2.10
N ALA A 301 -5.63 14.86 2.28
CA ALA A 301 -5.26 15.54 3.51
C ALA A 301 -6.01 16.88 3.68
N MET A 302 -6.14 17.66 2.60
CA MET A 302 -6.88 18.92 2.63
C MET A 302 -8.38 18.70 2.84
N ALA A 303 -8.98 17.63 2.33
CA ALA A 303 -10.37 17.29 2.56
C ALA A 303 -10.70 17.03 4.05
N VAL A 304 -9.69 16.77 4.89
CA VAL A 304 -9.86 16.56 6.34
C VAL A 304 -9.21 17.66 7.18
N GLY A 305 -8.75 18.75 6.54
CA GLY A 305 -8.37 19.99 7.23
C GLY A 305 -6.88 20.34 7.23
N ALA A 306 -6.05 19.65 6.44
CA ALA A 306 -4.65 20.06 6.26
C ALA A 306 -4.55 21.39 5.48
N SER A 307 -3.61 22.24 5.86
CA SER A 307 -3.25 23.45 5.10
C SER A 307 -2.23 23.15 4.02
N LEU A 308 -2.08 24.04 3.04
CA LEU A 308 -1.00 23.94 2.04
C LEU A 308 0.41 23.98 2.66
N ALA A 309 0.59 24.66 3.76
CA ALA A 309 1.84 24.65 4.51
C ALA A 309 2.14 23.25 5.08
N ASP A 310 1.13 22.55 5.63
CA ASP A 310 1.25 21.18 6.12
C ASP A 310 1.55 20.21 4.96
N VAL A 311 0.89 20.42 3.80
CA VAL A 311 1.12 19.66 2.57
C VAL A 311 2.58 19.75 2.17
N LYS A 312 3.14 20.97 2.06
CA LYS A 312 4.56 21.17 1.74
C LYS A 312 5.45 20.47 2.75
N ALA A 313 5.24 20.74 4.04
CA ALA A 313 6.06 20.18 5.11
C ALA A 313 6.02 18.64 5.17
N GLY A 314 4.89 18.03 4.80
CA GLY A 314 4.73 16.57 4.76
C GLY A 314 5.33 15.95 3.49
N LEU A 315 5.07 16.52 2.31
CA LEU A 315 5.52 15.99 1.03
C LEU A 315 7.05 16.09 0.85
N GLU A 316 7.69 17.10 1.40
CA GLU A 316 9.15 17.29 1.31
C GLU A 316 9.94 16.34 2.23
N GLN A 317 9.28 15.47 3.00
CA GLN A 317 9.92 14.43 3.77
C GLN A 317 10.27 13.21 2.90
N ARG A 318 11.52 12.74 2.98
CA ARG A 318 11.98 11.57 2.23
C ARG A 318 11.21 10.31 2.62
N SER A 319 10.84 9.50 1.62
CA SER A 319 10.25 8.18 1.86
C SER A 319 11.26 7.24 2.54
N GLN A 320 10.76 6.42 3.47
CA GLN A 320 11.53 5.36 4.10
C GLN A 320 10.93 3.96 3.79
N VAL A 321 10.05 3.87 2.81
CA VAL A 321 9.36 2.62 2.46
C VAL A 321 10.25 1.79 1.55
N LYS A 322 10.85 0.73 2.10
CA LYS A 322 11.58 -0.27 1.32
C LYS A 322 10.67 -0.93 0.29
N GLY A 323 11.25 -1.25 -0.87
CA GLY A 323 10.51 -1.85 -1.97
C GLY A 323 9.68 -0.88 -2.82
N ARG A 324 9.83 0.45 -2.64
CA ARG A 324 9.11 1.50 -3.35
C ARG A 324 10.07 2.57 -3.86
N LEU A 325 10.83 2.24 -4.91
CA LEU A 325 11.92 3.08 -5.45
C LEU A 325 12.89 3.54 -4.36
N TYR A 326 13.14 2.67 -3.37
CA TYR A 326 13.98 2.98 -2.23
C TYR A 326 15.45 2.94 -2.61
N PRO A 327 16.20 4.07 -2.49
CA PRO A 327 17.60 4.13 -2.86
C PRO A 327 18.49 3.48 -1.79
N VAL A 328 19.43 2.65 -2.22
CA VAL A 328 20.48 2.04 -1.41
C VAL A 328 21.82 2.38 -2.02
N GLU A 329 22.54 3.29 -1.40
CA GLU A 329 23.86 3.72 -1.85
C GLU A 329 24.91 2.69 -1.43
N ILE A 330 25.57 2.07 -2.39
CA ILE A 330 26.72 1.19 -2.15
C ILE A 330 27.98 2.05 -1.93
N ASN A 331 28.17 3.04 -2.79
CA ASN A 331 29.19 4.08 -2.67
C ASN A 331 28.84 5.26 -3.61
N GLU A 332 29.73 6.25 -3.74
CA GLU A 332 29.53 7.44 -4.58
C GLU A 332 29.32 7.16 -6.07
N HIS A 333 29.63 5.92 -6.55
CA HIS A 333 29.51 5.52 -7.95
C HIS A 333 28.45 4.44 -8.18
N CYS A 334 27.88 3.84 -7.13
CA CYS A 334 26.95 2.72 -7.27
C CYS A 334 25.70 2.90 -6.41
N LEU A 335 24.55 3.04 -7.07
CA LEU A 335 23.23 3.12 -6.49
C LEU A 335 22.40 1.88 -6.85
N LEU A 336 21.84 1.24 -5.85
CA LEU A 336 20.77 0.26 -6.06
C LEU A 336 19.42 0.93 -5.76
N ILE A 337 18.41 0.63 -6.55
CA ILE A 337 17.03 1.09 -6.35
C ILE A 337 16.16 -0.14 -6.06
N ASP A 338 15.70 -0.23 -4.83
CA ASP A 338 14.78 -1.27 -4.40
C ASP A 338 13.33 -0.88 -4.73
N ASP A 339 12.75 -1.48 -5.77
CA ASP A 339 11.34 -1.37 -6.15
C ASP A 339 10.66 -2.75 -6.18
N THR A 340 11.02 -3.59 -5.21
CA THR A 340 10.76 -5.04 -5.21
C THR A 340 9.45 -5.47 -4.56
N TYR A 341 8.67 -4.54 -4.02
CA TYR A 341 7.45 -4.88 -3.27
C TYR A 341 6.41 -5.60 -4.12
N ASN A 342 6.11 -5.09 -5.32
CA ASN A 342 5.18 -5.70 -6.27
C ASN A 342 5.41 -5.15 -7.69
N ALA A 343 4.83 -5.80 -8.71
CA ALA A 343 4.94 -5.40 -10.11
C ALA A 343 3.63 -5.65 -10.88
N ASN A 344 3.27 -4.68 -11.71
CA ASN A 344 2.33 -4.77 -12.81
C ASN A 344 2.87 -3.98 -14.00
N VAL A 345 2.22 -4.02 -15.15
CA VAL A 345 2.70 -3.41 -16.40
C VAL A 345 3.06 -1.93 -16.22
N ASP A 346 2.14 -1.12 -15.68
CA ASP A 346 2.34 0.34 -15.54
C ASP A 346 3.43 0.67 -14.53
N SER A 347 3.49 -0.05 -13.41
CA SER A 347 4.53 0.16 -12.42
C SER A 347 5.91 -0.26 -12.92
N MET A 348 6.00 -1.29 -13.79
CA MET A 348 7.23 -1.67 -14.47
C MET A 348 7.69 -0.59 -15.44
N LYS A 349 6.79 -0.07 -16.28
CA LYS A 349 7.10 1.04 -17.21
C LYS A 349 7.54 2.30 -16.46
N SER A 350 6.88 2.61 -15.34
CA SER A 350 7.26 3.73 -14.47
C SER A 350 8.68 3.57 -13.92
N ALA A 351 9.03 2.37 -13.44
CA ALA A 351 10.36 2.07 -12.92
C ALA A 351 11.44 2.14 -14.02
N ILE A 352 11.15 1.62 -15.21
CA ILE A 352 12.04 1.71 -16.40
C ILE A 352 12.25 3.18 -16.78
N SER A 353 11.20 4.01 -16.76
CA SER A 353 11.27 5.44 -17.05
C SER A 353 12.15 6.19 -16.04
N VAL A 354 12.08 5.82 -14.76
CA VAL A 354 12.98 6.36 -13.73
C VAL A 354 14.43 5.99 -14.05
N LEU A 355 14.69 4.70 -14.28
CA LEU A 355 16.04 4.19 -14.53
C LEU A 355 16.67 4.80 -15.80
N LYS A 356 15.87 4.99 -16.87
CA LYS A 356 16.30 5.59 -18.15
C LYS A 356 16.95 6.97 -17.97
N ASN A 357 16.52 7.76 -17.00
CA ASN A 357 16.95 9.14 -16.82
C ASN A 357 18.29 9.28 -16.08
N TYR A 358 18.86 8.17 -15.56
CA TYR A 358 20.17 8.25 -14.90
C TYR A 358 21.32 8.33 -15.92
N PRO A 359 22.24 9.30 -15.76
CA PRO A 359 23.47 9.41 -16.57
C PRO A 359 24.53 8.42 -16.04
N ALA A 360 24.24 7.12 -16.08
CA ALA A 360 25.00 6.05 -15.47
C ALA A 360 24.90 4.79 -16.32
N PHE A 361 25.68 3.76 -16.03
CA PHE A 361 25.44 2.40 -16.53
C PHE A 361 24.20 1.85 -15.84
N ARG A 362 23.13 1.59 -16.60
CA ARG A 362 21.78 1.30 -16.11
C ARG A 362 21.47 -0.17 -16.23
N ILE A 363 21.27 -0.82 -15.09
CA ILE A 363 20.89 -2.23 -14.99
C ILE A 363 19.46 -2.35 -14.53
N LEU A 364 18.63 -3.05 -15.30
CA LEU A 364 17.27 -3.42 -14.92
C LEU A 364 17.27 -4.91 -14.53
N ALA A 365 16.93 -5.22 -13.27
CA ALA A 365 16.77 -6.58 -12.77
C ALA A 365 15.28 -6.84 -12.49
N VAL A 366 14.62 -7.65 -13.35
CA VAL A 366 13.19 -7.88 -13.27
C VAL A 366 12.83 -9.30 -12.91
N GLY A 367 11.80 -9.45 -12.06
CA GLY A 367 11.10 -10.71 -11.83
C GLY A 367 9.76 -10.75 -12.56
N ASP A 368 9.11 -11.91 -12.54
CA ASP A 368 7.78 -12.08 -13.14
C ASP A 368 6.75 -11.13 -12.51
N MET A 369 5.79 -10.72 -13.33
CA MET A 369 4.53 -10.13 -12.85
C MET A 369 3.52 -11.24 -12.62
N ALA A 370 2.91 -11.29 -11.42
CA ALA A 370 1.93 -12.29 -11.04
C ALA A 370 0.48 -11.81 -11.25
N GLU A 371 -0.47 -12.75 -11.13
CA GLU A 371 -1.92 -12.50 -11.10
C GLU A 371 -2.49 -11.88 -12.40
N LEU A 372 -1.81 -12.11 -13.52
CA LEU A 372 -2.21 -11.61 -14.85
C LEU A 372 -3.09 -12.61 -15.62
N GLY A 373 -3.22 -13.83 -15.12
CA GLY A 373 -4.03 -14.87 -15.76
C GLY A 373 -3.63 -15.15 -17.21
N LYS A 374 -4.58 -15.17 -18.11
CA LYS A 374 -4.35 -15.47 -19.54
C LYS A 374 -3.56 -14.37 -20.28
N GLU A 375 -3.51 -13.16 -19.73
CA GLU A 375 -2.84 -12.01 -20.35
C GLU A 375 -1.34 -11.93 -19.99
N SER A 376 -0.84 -12.87 -19.16
CA SER A 376 0.54 -12.84 -18.66
C SER A 376 1.58 -12.66 -19.76
N THR A 377 1.53 -13.47 -20.81
CA THR A 377 2.49 -13.41 -21.93
C THR A 377 2.45 -12.06 -22.63
N GLN A 378 1.25 -11.52 -22.90
CA GLN A 378 1.10 -10.24 -23.56
C GLN A 378 1.61 -9.09 -22.66
N CYS A 379 1.29 -9.10 -21.38
CA CYS A 379 1.76 -8.11 -20.43
C CYS A 379 3.28 -8.09 -20.27
N HIS A 380 3.92 -9.26 -20.23
CA HIS A 380 5.39 -9.35 -20.19
C HIS A 380 6.03 -8.87 -21.50
N GLN A 381 5.42 -9.16 -22.65
CA GLN A 381 5.89 -8.66 -23.94
C GLN A 381 5.79 -7.13 -24.03
N GLU A 382 4.70 -6.55 -23.56
CA GLU A 382 4.51 -5.08 -23.51
C GLU A 382 5.60 -4.38 -22.69
N VAL A 383 5.99 -4.98 -21.55
CA VAL A 383 7.10 -4.48 -20.73
C VAL A 383 8.43 -4.67 -21.45
N ALA A 384 8.63 -5.80 -22.13
CA ALA A 384 9.84 -6.08 -22.91
C ALA A 384 10.07 -5.03 -24.02
N ASP A 385 9.03 -4.73 -24.79
CA ASP A 385 9.07 -3.73 -25.86
C ASP A 385 9.41 -2.35 -25.30
N PHE A 386 8.82 -1.97 -24.16
CA PHE A 386 9.10 -0.71 -23.49
C PHE A 386 10.54 -0.64 -22.95
N ALA A 387 11.03 -1.73 -22.36
CA ALA A 387 12.40 -1.81 -21.82
C ALA A 387 13.45 -1.71 -22.93
N GLN A 388 13.21 -2.34 -24.09
CA GLN A 388 14.08 -2.22 -25.26
C GLN A 388 14.14 -0.80 -25.80
N GLN A 389 12.99 -0.12 -25.90
CA GLN A 389 12.92 1.29 -26.34
C GLN A 389 13.58 2.25 -25.36
N ALA A 390 13.69 1.89 -24.07
CA ALA A 390 14.35 2.69 -23.07
C ALA A 390 15.88 2.78 -23.26
N GLY A 391 16.49 1.86 -24.00
CA GLY A 391 17.92 1.85 -24.31
C GLY A 391 18.79 1.66 -23.05
N LEU A 392 18.39 0.77 -22.15
CA LEU A 392 19.14 0.42 -20.94
C LEU A 392 20.39 -0.39 -21.30
N ASP A 393 21.44 -0.29 -20.48
CA ASP A 393 22.74 -0.90 -20.77
C ASP A 393 22.77 -2.40 -20.51
N LEU A 394 22.01 -2.87 -19.52
CA LEU A 394 21.83 -4.29 -19.19
C LEU A 394 20.45 -4.55 -18.65
N ILE A 395 19.80 -5.60 -19.16
CA ILE A 395 18.53 -6.11 -18.62
C ILE A 395 18.75 -7.57 -18.23
N VAL A 396 18.47 -7.91 -16.98
CA VAL A 396 18.49 -9.28 -16.46
C VAL A 396 17.11 -9.65 -15.92
N SER A 397 16.69 -10.88 -16.11
CA SER A 397 15.36 -11.34 -15.71
C SER A 397 15.43 -12.61 -14.86
N PHE A 398 14.46 -12.75 -13.96
CA PHE A 398 14.31 -13.89 -13.05
C PHE A 398 12.87 -14.39 -13.05
N GLY A 399 12.69 -15.69 -13.17
CA GLY A 399 11.38 -16.34 -13.12
C GLY A 399 11.12 -17.20 -14.34
N LYS A 400 9.89 -17.22 -14.81
CA LYS A 400 9.48 -18.02 -15.97
C LYS A 400 9.01 -17.12 -17.11
N GLU A 401 8.16 -16.17 -16.80
CA GLU A 401 7.49 -15.32 -17.80
C GLU A 401 8.33 -14.11 -18.21
N SER A 402 9.19 -13.61 -17.31
CA SER A 402 10.04 -12.45 -17.54
C SER A 402 11.22 -12.69 -18.47
N ALA A 403 11.44 -13.93 -18.93
CA ALA A 403 12.50 -14.26 -19.89
C ALA A 403 12.45 -13.41 -21.17
N VAL A 404 11.25 -13.05 -21.63
CA VAL A 404 11.06 -12.19 -22.80
C VAL A 404 11.59 -10.77 -22.59
N ILE A 405 11.64 -10.27 -21.36
CA ILE A 405 12.06 -8.90 -21.04
C ILE A 405 13.57 -8.73 -21.21
N SER A 406 14.38 -9.71 -20.81
CA SER A 406 15.84 -9.65 -21.00
C SER A 406 16.26 -9.83 -22.47
N ALA A 407 15.40 -10.40 -23.30
CA ALA A 407 15.62 -10.67 -24.74
C ALA A 407 16.90 -11.46 -25.05
N ASN A 408 17.66 -11.92 -24.07
CA ASN A 408 18.89 -12.67 -24.17
C ASN A 408 18.88 -13.83 -23.15
N ALA A 409 18.95 -15.06 -23.64
CA ALA A 409 18.93 -16.25 -22.79
C ALA A 409 20.05 -16.27 -21.73
N GLN A 410 21.20 -15.64 -22.02
CA GLN A 410 22.31 -15.53 -21.06
C GLN A 410 22.07 -14.56 -19.93
N HIS A 411 21.06 -13.73 -20.04
CA HIS A 411 20.64 -12.74 -19.03
C HIS A 411 19.35 -13.14 -18.30
N HIS A 412 18.87 -14.37 -18.55
CA HIS A 412 17.70 -14.92 -17.85
C HIS A 412 18.13 -15.98 -16.85
N PHE A 413 17.56 -15.89 -15.63
CA PHE A 413 17.92 -16.72 -14.48
C PHE A 413 16.69 -17.37 -13.86
N THR A 414 16.86 -18.59 -13.38
CA THR A 414 15.86 -19.32 -12.58
C THR A 414 16.27 -19.43 -11.11
N ASP A 415 17.49 -18.98 -10.79
CA ASP A 415 18.04 -18.89 -9.44
C ASP A 415 18.66 -17.53 -9.20
N LYS A 416 18.28 -16.88 -8.08
CA LYS A 416 18.73 -15.52 -7.73
C LYS A 416 20.19 -15.47 -7.32
N GLN A 417 20.73 -16.53 -6.74
CA GLN A 417 22.16 -16.59 -6.40
C GLN A 417 23.01 -16.57 -7.68
N THR A 418 22.60 -17.30 -8.70
CA THR A 418 23.26 -17.29 -10.03
C THR A 418 23.17 -15.90 -10.67
N MET A 419 21.99 -15.24 -10.57
CA MET A 419 21.81 -13.87 -11.05
C MET A 419 22.70 -12.88 -10.28
N SER A 420 22.80 -13.00 -8.97
CA SER A 420 23.70 -12.19 -8.15
C SER A 420 25.17 -12.41 -8.53
N ASN A 421 25.59 -13.66 -8.69
CA ASN A 421 26.95 -14.01 -9.11
C ASN A 421 27.30 -13.47 -10.51
N PHE A 422 26.32 -13.34 -11.40
CA PHE A 422 26.50 -12.71 -12.71
C PHE A 422 26.66 -11.19 -12.60
N LEU A 423 25.89 -10.53 -11.73
CA LEU A 423 25.89 -9.07 -11.58
C LEU A 423 27.08 -8.54 -10.79
N LEU A 424 27.55 -9.27 -9.76
CA LEU A 424 28.62 -8.83 -8.87
C LEU A 424 29.92 -8.44 -9.59
N PRO A 425 30.47 -9.22 -10.54
CA PRO A 425 31.68 -8.83 -11.28
C PRO A 425 31.48 -7.55 -12.09
N ILE A 426 30.29 -7.38 -12.72
CA ILE A 426 29.96 -6.20 -13.52
C ILE A 426 29.92 -4.95 -12.64
N ILE A 427 29.22 -5.04 -11.49
CA ILE A 427 29.11 -3.93 -10.53
C ILE A 427 30.51 -3.59 -9.97
N SER A 428 31.28 -4.59 -9.56
CA SER A 428 32.63 -4.41 -9.02
C SER A 428 33.58 -3.74 -10.03
N GLN A 429 33.49 -4.16 -11.31
CA GLN A 429 34.29 -3.55 -12.36
C GLN A 429 33.94 -2.07 -12.53
N LYS A 430 32.65 -1.70 -12.58
CA LYS A 430 32.20 -0.31 -12.72
C LYS A 430 32.64 0.54 -11.53
N ILE A 431 32.60 0.00 -10.32
CA ILE A 431 33.10 0.67 -9.11
C ILE A 431 34.62 0.95 -9.23
N VAL A 432 35.40 -0.06 -9.64
CA VAL A 432 36.87 0.12 -9.84
C VAL A 432 37.19 1.12 -10.91
N GLU A 433 36.43 1.14 -12.02
CA GLU A 433 36.56 2.08 -13.12
C GLU A 433 36.02 3.49 -12.76
N LYS A 434 35.42 3.67 -11.58
CA LYS A 434 34.73 4.90 -11.15
C LYS A 434 33.64 5.36 -12.13
N GLN A 435 32.99 4.43 -12.79
CA GLN A 435 31.87 4.67 -13.67
C GLN A 435 30.57 4.62 -12.90
N PRO A 436 29.74 5.68 -12.95
CA PRO A 436 28.45 5.65 -12.29
C PRO A 436 27.59 4.48 -12.77
N LEU A 437 26.99 3.75 -11.82
CA LEU A 437 26.10 2.61 -12.06
C LEU A 437 24.84 2.75 -11.24
N VAL A 438 23.70 2.47 -11.87
CA VAL A 438 22.39 2.35 -11.18
C VAL A 438 21.77 1.01 -11.54
N LEU A 439 21.43 0.22 -10.54
CA LEU A 439 20.67 -1.01 -10.68
C LEU A 439 19.29 -0.83 -10.03
N LEU A 440 18.22 -1.07 -10.79
CA LEU A 440 16.85 -1.11 -10.29
C LEU A 440 16.36 -2.56 -10.30
N ALA A 441 15.89 -3.04 -9.15
CA ALA A 441 15.27 -4.35 -9.01
C ALA A 441 13.76 -4.25 -8.79
N LYS A 442 12.97 -5.01 -9.58
CA LYS A 442 11.51 -5.03 -9.48
C LYS A 442 10.94 -6.41 -9.87
N GLY A 443 9.84 -6.79 -9.21
CA GLY A 443 9.10 -8.02 -9.52
C GLY A 443 7.86 -8.12 -8.63
N SER A 444 6.97 -9.06 -8.94
CA SER A 444 5.80 -9.32 -8.07
C SER A 444 6.24 -9.83 -6.70
N ARG A 445 5.36 -9.73 -5.70
CA ARG A 445 5.67 -10.10 -4.31
C ARG A 445 6.14 -11.55 -4.17
N SER A 446 5.60 -12.46 -4.96
CA SER A 446 5.99 -13.87 -4.99
C SER A 446 7.44 -14.10 -5.44
N GLN A 447 7.99 -13.19 -6.23
CA GLN A 447 9.36 -13.28 -6.74
C GLN A 447 10.42 -12.93 -5.69
N LYS A 448 10.05 -12.19 -4.63
CA LYS A 448 10.95 -11.79 -3.53
C LYS A 448 12.25 -11.18 -4.04
N MET A 449 12.17 -10.24 -4.98
CA MET A 449 13.35 -9.62 -5.60
C MET A 449 14.18 -8.81 -4.60
N GLU A 450 13.66 -8.46 -3.43
CA GLU A 450 14.41 -7.86 -2.32
C GLU A 450 15.59 -8.74 -1.85
N THR A 451 15.53 -10.06 -2.07
CA THR A 451 16.65 -10.94 -1.73
C THR A 451 17.86 -10.70 -2.63
N LEU A 452 17.67 -10.33 -3.92
CA LEU A 452 18.76 -9.92 -4.80
C LEU A 452 19.44 -8.66 -4.27
N ILE A 453 18.66 -7.64 -3.90
CA ILE A 453 19.20 -6.40 -3.30
C ILE A 453 20.00 -6.72 -2.03
N ALA A 454 19.44 -7.55 -1.14
CA ALA A 454 20.10 -7.95 0.10
C ALA A 454 21.43 -8.70 -0.16
N ASP A 455 21.48 -9.58 -1.16
CA ASP A 455 22.68 -10.33 -1.52
C ASP A 455 23.76 -9.40 -2.09
N LEU A 456 23.38 -8.47 -2.97
CA LEU A 456 24.29 -7.45 -3.50
C LEU A 456 24.82 -6.54 -2.36
N CYS A 457 23.97 -6.05 -1.49
CA CYS A 457 24.38 -5.24 -0.32
C CYS A 457 25.36 -5.99 0.58
N ARG A 458 25.09 -7.26 0.87
CA ARG A 458 25.97 -8.11 1.68
C ARG A 458 27.35 -8.27 1.06
N ALA A 459 27.42 -8.44 -0.26
CA ALA A 459 28.70 -8.58 -0.98
C ALA A 459 29.57 -7.30 -0.87
N PHE A 460 28.94 -6.14 -0.72
CA PHE A 460 29.63 -4.86 -0.52
C PHE A 460 29.64 -4.37 0.95
N HIS A 461 29.28 -5.25 1.91
CA HIS A 461 29.24 -4.95 3.34
C HIS A 461 28.30 -3.78 3.73
N ILE A 462 27.24 -3.60 2.99
CA ILE A 462 26.19 -2.60 3.27
C ILE A 462 25.03 -3.28 4.02
N GLN A 463 24.54 -2.62 5.05
CA GLN A 463 23.35 -3.09 5.78
C GLN A 463 22.08 -2.71 4.99
N PHE A 464 21.26 -3.73 4.68
CA PHE A 464 19.98 -3.54 3.95
C PHE A 464 18.77 -3.94 4.80
#